data_2e4fa16934c9d8685c3274fbe93deaf3
#
_entry.id   2e4fa16934c9d8685c3274fbe93deaf3
#
_cell.length_a   1.000
_cell.length_b   1.000
_cell.length_c   1.000
_cell.angle_alpha   90.00
_cell.angle_beta   90.00
_cell.angle_gamma   90.00
#
_symmetry.space_group_name_H-M   'P 1'
#
loop_
_entity.id
_entity.type
_entity.pdbx_description
1 polymer ?
#
loop_
_entity_poly.entity_id
_entity_poly.type
_entity_poly.pdbx_seq_one_letter_code
_entity_poly.pdbx_strand_id
1 'polypeptide(L)'
;MTYSLLTSLKDSDIPQLLSNHLLPEVSRFIDINEKKYFKYVTKTENVFYYKISENGKLIGSVHCEISGTVLYVSLLIFPEFQNNGFGTKVIKDIISGALPLNFDSIEVSIDKTNLPSLHLFEKVGFKATSADGGLINYTYTAR
;
A
#
# COMPACT_ATOMS: atom_id res chain seq x y z
N MET A 1 7.17 -10.58 -10.21
CA MET A 1 7.17 -9.59 -9.11
C MET A 1 7.26 -10.33 -7.78
N THR A 2 8.07 -9.83 -6.86
CA THR A 2 8.31 -10.48 -5.56
C THR A 2 7.88 -9.58 -4.41
N TYR A 3 7.32 -10.19 -3.37
CA TYR A 3 6.94 -9.50 -2.14
C TYR A 3 7.76 -10.06 -1.00
N SER A 4 8.41 -9.19 -0.23
CA SER A 4 9.16 -9.63 0.95
C SER A 4 8.81 -8.77 2.17
N LEU A 5 8.51 -9.44 3.27
CA LEU A 5 8.08 -8.78 4.49
C LEU A 5 9.24 -8.01 5.14
N LEU A 6 9.01 -6.75 5.46
CA LEU A 6 9.96 -5.96 6.23
C LEU A 6 9.83 -6.36 7.70
N THR A 7 10.88 -6.94 8.27
CA THR A 7 10.84 -7.51 9.63
C THR A 7 11.85 -6.90 10.59
N SER A 8 12.76 -6.06 10.10
CA SER A 8 13.84 -5.52 10.93
C SER A 8 14.13 -4.07 10.60
N LEU A 9 14.42 -3.27 11.62
CA LEU A 9 14.88 -1.90 11.46
C LEU A 9 16.29 -1.82 10.84
N LYS A 10 16.98 -2.96 10.73
CA LYS A 10 18.31 -3.06 10.11
C LYS A 10 18.25 -3.42 8.62
N ASP A 11 17.05 -3.55 8.06
CA ASP A 11 16.87 -3.84 6.63
C ASP A 11 17.53 -2.75 5.79
N SER A 12 18.40 -3.16 4.86
CA SER A 12 19.17 -2.23 4.03
C SER A 12 18.34 -1.42 3.04
N ASP A 13 17.08 -1.82 2.82
CA ASP A 13 16.17 -1.09 1.92
C ASP A 13 15.46 0.09 2.59
N ILE A 14 15.51 0.18 3.92
CA ILE A 14 14.82 1.26 4.65
C ILE A 14 15.21 2.66 4.16
N PRO A 15 16.50 2.99 3.95
CA PRO A 15 16.84 4.33 3.46
C PRO A 15 16.18 4.69 2.12
N GLN A 16 16.10 3.75 1.19
CA GLN A 16 15.43 3.98 -0.10
C GLN A 16 13.93 4.09 0.07
N LEU A 17 13.32 3.25 0.89
CA LEU A 17 11.90 3.33 1.20
C LEU A 17 11.56 4.69 1.82
N LEU A 18 12.34 5.12 2.81
CA LEU A 18 12.12 6.39 3.48
C LEU A 18 12.27 7.56 2.51
N SER A 19 13.31 7.59 1.69
CA SER A 19 13.53 8.68 0.75
C SER A 19 12.37 8.81 -0.25
N ASN A 20 11.77 7.70 -0.67
CA ASN A 20 10.60 7.73 -1.54
C ASN A 20 9.34 8.17 -0.80
N HIS A 21 9.14 7.77 0.46
CA HIS A 21 8.03 8.26 1.27
C HIS A 21 8.08 9.79 1.46
N LEU A 22 9.27 10.36 1.52
CA LEU A 22 9.46 11.80 1.75
C LEU A 22 9.40 12.65 0.49
N LEU A 23 9.36 12.05 -0.71
CA LEU A 23 9.20 12.81 -1.95
C LEU A 23 7.89 13.59 -1.92
N PRO A 24 7.86 14.87 -2.37
CA PRO A 24 6.63 15.67 -2.33
C PRO A 24 5.45 15.04 -3.04
N GLU A 25 5.68 14.38 -4.19
CA GLU A 25 4.63 13.71 -4.95
C GLU A 25 4.04 12.50 -4.23
N VAL A 26 4.75 11.97 -3.24
CA VAL A 26 4.27 10.85 -2.40
C VAL A 26 3.69 11.40 -1.09
N SER A 27 4.45 12.23 -0.38
CA SER A 27 4.08 12.72 0.96
C SER A 27 2.81 13.57 0.95
N ARG A 28 2.45 14.18 -0.17
CA ARG A 28 1.19 14.93 -0.28
C ARG A 28 -0.04 14.02 -0.14
N PHE A 29 0.08 12.72 -0.40
CA PHE A 29 -1.01 11.74 -0.33
C PHE A 29 -0.82 10.71 0.77
N ILE A 30 0.43 10.37 1.10
CA ILE A 30 0.78 9.37 2.11
C ILE A 30 1.76 10.03 3.08
N ASP A 31 1.26 10.45 4.24
CA ASP A 31 2.08 11.11 5.24
C ASP A 31 2.51 10.11 6.32
N ILE A 32 3.79 10.09 6.65
CA ILE A 32 4.34 9.21 7.68
C ILE A 32 5.17 10.00 8.70
N ASN A 33 5.22 9.47 9.92
CA ASN A 33 6.18 9.94 10.92
C ASN A 33 7.51 9.23 10.67
N GLU A 34 8.49 9.92 10.08
CA GLU A 34 9.74 9.32 9.63
C GLU A 34 10.55 8.64 10.75
N LYS A 35 10.39 9.07 12.01
CA LYS A 35 11.12 8.50 13.16
C LYS A 35 10.46 7.23 13.69
N LYS A 36 9.15 7.09 13.55
CA LYS A 36 8.35 6.04 14.19
C LYS A 36 7.72 5.05 13.21
N TYR A 37 7.61 5.41 11.95
CA TYR A 37 6.86 4.62 10.97
C TYR A 37 7.39 3.20 10.82
N PHE A 38 8.70 3.04 10.56
CA PHE A 38 9.26 1.71 10.33
C PHE A 38 9.29 0.85 11.59
N LYS A 39 9.39 1.46 12.77
CA LYS A 39 9.20 0.74 14.02
C LYS A 39 7.77 0.24 14.13
N TYR A 40 6.79 1.07 13.81
CA TYR A 40 5.38 0.70 13.82
C TYR A 40 5.11 -0.49 12.91
N VAL A 41 5.52 -0.41 11.64
CA VAL A 41 5.19 -1.46 10.66
C VAL A 41 5.96 -2.77 10.88
N THR A 42 7.08 -2.75 11.61
CA THR A 42 7.86 -3.96 11.89
C THR A 42 7.53 -4.59 13.25
N LYS A 43 6.95 -3.85 14.19
CA LYS A 43 6.75 -4.30 15.57
C LYS A 43 5.28 -4.42 15.99
N THR A 44 4.35 -3.93 15.20
CA THR A 44 2.93 -3.95 15.56
C THR A 44 2.25 -5.21 15.04
N GLU A 45 1.51 -5.89 15.91
CA GLU A 45 0.74 -7.07 15.55
C GLU A 45 -0.32 -6.72 14.50
N ASN A 46 -0.55 -7.63 13.55
CA ASN A 46 -1.52 -7.48 12.45
C ASN A 46 -1.19 -6.33 11.48
N VAL A 47 0.03 -5.85 11.51
CA VAL A 47 0.56 -4.88 10.54
C VAL A 47 1.68 -5.55 9.75
N PHE A 48 1.57 -5.51 8.42
CA PHE A 48 2.49 -6.16 7.50
C PHE A 48 2.93 -5.16 6.45
N TYR A 49 4.23 -4.92 6.37
CA TYR A 49 4.79 -4.03 5.37
C TYR A 49 5.61 -4.87 4.40
N TYR A 50 5.11 -5.00 3.17
CA TYR A 50 5.80 -5.76 2.14
C TYR A 50 6.60 -4.84 1.23
N LYS A 51 7.86 -5.19 1.03
CA LYS A 51 8.69 -4.58 -0.01
C LYS A 51 8.33 -5.24 -1.34
N ILE A 52 8.24 -4.46 -2.39
CA ILE A 52 7.87 -4.94 -3.73
C ILE A 52 9.07 -4.80 -4.64
N SER A 53 9.47 -5.91 -5.27
CA SER A 53 10.59 -5.92 -6.21
C SER A 53 10.17 -6.52 -7.56
N GLU A 54 10.77 -6.00 -8.62
CA GLU A 54 10.61 -6.52 -9.98
C GLU A 54 11.99 -6.68 -10.60
N ASN A 55 12.30 -7.89 -11.09
CA ASN A 55 13.61 -8.21 -11.65
C ASN A 55 14.77 -7.85 -10.71
N GLY A 56 14.60 -8.13 -9.42
CA GLY A 56 15.61 -7.85 -8.39
C GLY A 56 15.72 -6.39 -7.96
N LYS A 57 14.87 -5.52 -8.49
CA LYS A 57 14.91 -4.09 -8.18
C LYS A 57 13.73 -3.69 -7.31
N LEU A 58 14.00 -2.98 -6.21
CA LEU A 58 12.96 -2.46 -5.34
C LEU A 58 12.16 -1.37 -6.08
N ILE A 59 10.84 -1.55 -6.16
CA ILE A 59 9.97 -0.63 -6.90
C ILE A 59 8.91 0.04 -6.03
N GLY A 60 8.72 -0.42 -4.81
CA GLY A 60 7.70 0.13 -3.94
C GLY A 60 7.45 -0.71 -2.70
N SER A 61 6.33 -0.44 -2.08
CA SER A 61 5.90 -1.14 -0.87
C SER A 61 4.39 -1.13 -0.72
N VAL A 62 3.87 -2.06 0.05
CA VAL A 62 2.47 -2.07 0.44
C VAL A 62 2.36 -2.29 1.94
N HIS A 63 1.68 -1.37 2.60
CA HIS A 63 1.39 -1.40 4.03
C HIS A 63 0.01 -2.00 4.21
N CYS A 64 -0.07 -3.10 4.94
CA CYS A 64 -1.31 -3.84 5.19
C CYS A 64 -1.57 -3.91 6.67
N GLU A 65 -2.79 -3.59 7.08
CA GLU A 65 -3.25 -3.75 8.46
C GLU A 65 -4.54 -4.55 8.47
N ILE A 66 -4.65 -5.53 9.36
CA ILE A 66 -5.85 -6.34 9.51
C ILE A 66 -6.53 -5.97 10.81
N SER A 67 -7.81 -5.61 10.73
CA SER A 67 -8.67 -5.40 11.88
C SER A 67 -9.96 -6.22 11.68
N GLY A 68 -10.16 -7.24 12.51
CA GLY A 68 -11.25 -8.18 12.32
C GLY A 68 -11.10 -8.92 10.99
N THR A 69 -12.07 -8.74 10.09
CA THR A 69 -12.07 -9.34 8.74
C THR A 69 -11.77 -8.33 7.64
N VAL A 70 -11.36 -7.12 8.01
CA VAL A 70 -11.07 -6.04 7.07
C VAL A 70 -9.57 -5.85 6.93
N LEU A 71 -9.09 -5.83 5.69
CA LEU A 71 -7.71 -5.48 5.34
C LEU A 71 -7.66 -4.03 4.89
N TYR A 72 -6.87 -3.23 5.58
CA TYR A 72 -6.59 -1.84 5.20
C TYR A 72 -5.27 -1.79 4.46
N VAL A 73 -5.24 -1.14 3.30
CA VAL A 73 -4.07 -1.13 2.41
C VAL A 73 -3.64 0.29 2.09
N SER A 74 -2.34 0.52 2.13
CA SER A 74 -1.70 1.73 1.60
C SER A 74 -0.57 1.30 0.66
N LEU A 75 -0.69 1.65 -0.60
CA LEU A 75 0.24 1.25 -1.66
C LEU A 75 1.14 2.41 -2.07
N LEU A 76 2.43 2.14 -2.15
CA LEU A 76 3.42 3.06 -2.69
C LEU A 76 4.17 2.38 -3.84
N ILE A 77 4.01 2.89 -5.05
CA ILE A 77 4.92 2.58 -6.17
C ILE A 77 5.81 3.81 -6.32
N PHE A 78 7.13 3.60 -6.30
CA PHE A 78 8.07 4.71 -6.42
C PHE A 78 7.79 5.49 -7.71
N PRO A 79 7.84 6.84 -7.68
CA PRO A 79 7.45 7.65 -8.84
C PRO A 79 8.11 7.23 -10.16
N GLU A 80 9.39 6.82 -10.12
CA GLU A 80 10.11 6.38 -11.33
C GLU A 80 9.55 5.11 -11.97
N PHE A 81 8.74 4.34 -11.23
CA PHE A 81 8.14 3.08 -11.71
C PHE A 81 6.64 3.19 -11.94
N GLN A 82 6.05 4.35 -11.73
CA GLN A 82 4.61 4.55 -11.96
C GLN A 82 4.27 4.48 -13.45
N ASN A 83 2.99 4.31 -13.77
CA ASN A 83 2.46 4.20 -15.13
C ASN A 83 2.94 2.94 -15.90
N ASN A 84 3.35 1.91 -15.18
CA ASN A 84 3.78 0.63 -15.75
C ASN A 84 2.86 -0.54 -15.35
N GLY A 85 1.73 -0.25 -14.71
CA GLY A 85 0.78 -1.27 -14.29
C GLY A 85 1.15 -2.03 -13.01
N PHE A 86 2.22 -1.66 -12.32
CA PHE A 86 2.65 -2.35 -11.11
C PHE A 86 1.64 -2.24 -9.96
N GLY A 87 1.07 -1.06 -9.75
CA GLY A 87 0.06 -0.88 -8.70
C GLY A 87 -1.16 -1.77 -8.91
N THR A 88 -1.66 -1.85 -10.13
CA THR A 88 -2.76 -2.74 -10.50
C THR A 88 -2.39 -4.20 -10.22
N LYS A 89 -1.18 -4.61 -10.58
CA LYS A 89 -0.70 -5.97 -10.35
C LYS A 89 -0.66 -6.31 -8.86
N VAL A 90 -0.14 -5.39 -8.03
CA VAL A 90 -0.06 -5.59 -6.57
C VAL A 90 -1.46 -5.82 -5.98
N ILE A 91 -2.41 -4.97 -6.32
CA ILE A 91 -3.77 -5.09 -5.77
C ILE A 91 -4.44 -6.38 -6.24
N LYS A 92 -4.27 -6.75 -7.51
CA LYS A 92 -4.77 -8.04 -8.02
C LYS A 92 -4.13 -9.22 -7.32
N ASP A 93 -2.83 -9.15 -7.02
CA ASP A 93 -2.13 -10.20 -6.28
C ASP A 93 -2.65 -10.34 -4.85
N ILE A 94 -2.96 -9.22 -4.18
CA ILE A 94 -3.57 -9.27 -2.85
C ILE A 94 -4.95 -9.92 -2.91
N ILE A 95 -5.79 -9.52 -3.87
CA ILE A 95 -7.14 -10.06 -4.04
C ILE A 95 -7.10 -11.56 -4.33
N SER A 96 -6.15 -12.01 -5.14
CA SER A 96 -6.04 -13.41 -5.55
C SER A 96 -5.41 -14.33 -4.49
N GLY A 97 -4.92 -13.76 -3.38
CA GLY A 97 -4.31 -14.55 -2.30
C GLY A 97 -2.83 -14.84 -2.50
N ALA A 98 -2.14 -14.08 -3.34
CA ALA A 98 -0.69 -14.25 -3.54
C ALA A 98 0.12 -13.88 -2.30
N LEU A 99 -0.43 -13.08 -1.39
CA LEU A 99 0.15 -12.78 -0.08
C LEU A 99 -0.66 -13.50 1.01
N PRO A 100 -0.01 -13.96 2.09
CA PRO A 100 -0.69 -14.75 3.14
C PRO A 100 -1.51 -13.84 4.08
N LEU A 101 -2.54 -13.19 3.53
CA LEU A 101 -3.42 -12.29 4.26
C LEU A 101 -4.85 -12.84 4.20
N ASN A 102 -5.52 -12.90 5.35
CA ASN A 102 -6.90 -13.35 5.45
C ASN A 102 -7.82 -12.16 5.67
N PHE A 103 -8.82 -12.00 4.81
CA PHE A 103 -9.78 -10.91 4.89
C PHE A 103 -11.07 -11.27 4.16
N ASP A 104 -12.16 -10.61 4.53
CA ASP A 104 -13.44 -10.67 3.80
C ASP A 104 -13.62 -9.43 2.92
N SER A 105 -13.01 -8.32 3.31
CA SER A 105 -13.05 -7.08 2.53
C SER A 105 -11.73 -6.32 2.64
N ILE A 106 -11.49 -5.44 1.66
CA ILE A 106 -10.33 -4.55 1.64
C ILE A 106 -10.85 -3.12 1.61
N GLU A 107 -10.28 -2.26 2.44
CA GLU A 107 -10.58 -0.84 2.45
C GLU A 107 -9.35 0.00 2.17
N VAL A 108 -9.53 1.05 1.36
CA VAL A 108 -8.50 2.04 1.08
C VAL A 108 -9.11 3.45 1.19
N SER A 109 -8.32 4.39 1.71
CA SER A 109 -8.70 5.81 1.76
C SER A 109 -7.80 6.57 0.80
N ILE A 110 -8.39 7.28 -0.14
CA ILE A 110 -7.66 7.94 -1.22
C ILE A 110 -8.05 9.40 -1.28
N ASP A 111 -7.04 10.29 -1.34
CA ASP A 111 -7.28 11.71 -1.55
C ASP A 111 -8.03 11.92 -2.86
N LYS A 112 -9.10 12.74 -2.82
CA LYS A 112 -9.97 12.97 -3.98
C LYS A 112 -9.24 13.58 -5.18
N THR A 113 -8.06 14.18 -4.96
CA THR A 113 -7.24 14.75 -6.03
C THR A 113 -6.23 13.75 -6.61
N ASN A 114 -6.07 12.59 -5.99
CA ASN A 114 -5.17 11.55 -6.47
C ASN A 114 -5.86 10.69 -7.54
N LEU A 115 -6.06 11.27 -8.72
CA LEU A 115 -6.79 10.63 -9.80
C LEU A 115 -6.21 9.29 -10.26
N PRO A 116 -4.88 9.12 -10.39
CA PRO A 116 -4.32 7.82 -10.75
C PRO A 116 -4.71 6.71 -9.78
N SER A 117 -4.69 6.98 -8.47
CA SER A 117 -5.11 6.00 -7.45
C SER A 117 -6.60 5.70 -7.54
N LEU A 118 -7.44 6.73 -7.68
CA LEU A 118 -8.88 6.51 -7.83
C LEU A 118 -9.17 5.59 -9.02
N HIS A 119 -8.56 5.86 -10.17
CA HIS A 119 -8.74 5.03 -11.37
C HIS A 119 -8.24 3.61 -11.17
N LEU A 120 -7.09 3.43 -10.49
CA LEU A 120 -6.53 2.12 -10.22
C LEU A 120 -7.51 1.25 -9.43
N PHE A 121 -8.01 1.77 -8.30
CA PHE A 121 -8.88 1.00 -7.43
C PHE A 121 -10.25 0.74 -8.05
N GLU A 122 -10.82 1.72 -8.75
CA GLU A 122 -12.07 1.52 -9.49
C GLU A 122 -11.92 0.45 -10.56
N LYS A 123 -10.80 0.46 -11.30
CA LYS A 123 -10.51 -0.50 -12.36
C LYS A 123 -10.44 -1.93 -11.84
N VAL A 124 -9.91 -2.15 -10.63
CA VAL A 124 -9.81 -3.50 -10.07
C VAL A 124 -11.04 -3.91 -9.25
N GLY A 125 -12.10 -3.11 -9.28
CA GLY A 125 -13.39 -3.50 -8.73
C GLY A 125 -13.76 -2.93 -7.38
N PHE A 126 -12.98 -1.98 -6.86
CA PHE A 126 -13.34 -1.26 -5.63
C PHE A 126 -14.47 -0.28 -5.92
N LYS A 127 -15.32 -0.07 -4.92
CA LYS A 127 -16.44 0.88 -4.99
C LYS A 127 -16.34 1.91 -3.88
N ALA A 128 -16.62 3.17 -4.22
CA ALA A 128 -16.68 4.24 -3.25
C ALA A 128 -17.83 3.98 -2.27
N THR A 129 -17.53 4.02 -0.98
CA THR A 129 -18.52 3.75 0.09
C THR A 129 -18.79 4.97 0.95
N SER A 130 -17.84 5.90 1.06
CA SER A 130 -18.00 7.13 1.83
C SER A 130 -16.97 8.16 1.41
N ALA A 131 -17.20 9.40 1.81
CA ALA A 131 -16.24 10.50 1.60
C ALA A 131 -16.21 11.35 2.87
N ASP A 132 -15.01 11.74 3.30
CA ASP A 132 -14.83 12.55 4.50
C ASP A 132 -13.52 13.33 4.41
N GLY A 133 -13.58 14.64 4.66
CA GLY A 133 -12.41 15.50 4.76
C GLY A 133 -11.50 15.49 3.53
N GLY A 134 -12.06 15.31 2.33
CA GLY A 134 -11.27 15.25 1.10
C GLY A 134 -10.72 13.85 0.77
N LEU A 135 -11.03 12.86 1.61
CA LEU A 135 -10.70 11.45 1.35
C LEU A 135 -11.94 10.73 0.85
N ILE A 136 -11.74 9.80 -0.09
CA ILE A 136 -12.78 8.89 -0.55
C ILE A 136 -12.40 7.49 -0.08
N ASN A 137 -13.33 6.83 0.60
CA ASN A 137 -13.14 5.45 1.04
C ASN A 137 -13.69 4.51 -0.02
N TYR A 138 -12.87 3.56 -0.41
CA TYR A 138 -13.23 2.52 -1.38
C TYR A 138 -13.16 1.15 -0.70
N THR A 139 -14.10 0.29 -1.05
CA THR A 139 -14.17 -1.07 -0.50
C THR A 139 -14.24 -2.09 -1.62
N TYR A 140 -13.50 -3.17 -1.45
CA TYR A 140 -13.60 -4.39 -2.25
C TYR A 140 -14.09 -5.50 -1.34
N THR A 141 -15.19 -6.16 -1.70
CA THR A 141 -15.76 -7.25 -0.93
C THR A 141 -15.40 -8.57 -1.60
N ALA A 142 -14.60 -9.38 -0.91
CA ALA A 142 -14.16 -10.68 -1.41
C ALA A 142 -15.13 -11.81 -1.04
N ARG A 143 -15.97 -11.57 0.00
CA ARG A 143 -16.90 -12.58 0.50
C ARG A 143 -18.22 -11.97 0.95
#